data_2d4e150c84633bef0f4c7bd3c2338f9c
#
_entry.id   2d4e150c84633bef0f4c7bd3c2338f9c
#
_cell.length_a   1.000
_cell.length_b   1.000
_cell.length_c   1.000
_cell.angle_alpha   90.00
_cell.angle_beta   90.00
_cell.angle_gamma   90.00
#
_symmetry.space_group_name_H-M   'P 1'
#
loop_
_entity.id
_entity.type
_entity.pdbx_description
1 polymer ?
#
loop_
_entity_poly.entity_id
_entity_poly.type
_entity_poly.pdbx_seq_one_letter_code
_entity_poly.pdbx_strand_id
1 'polypeptide(L)'
;MLKKYVLLLCLCAALFGKDWPIYKIGIHENVPYLEKGRNELLDVYYPADAKPDEKFPGVVIIHGGGWTGGQRDAAREINIASNLVRMGYVCVSIDYVLSQKGKGTWPRNFQDCKTAVQWMRVNAEKLHLIPDKIGCIGGSAGGHLSALLAVGGKDMGLEPTSPYGGVDTSIQAGVNLYGIMDLTKWHYMEKDGTPIEGKFRRPAFVGAKIEEDPERWKFASPINQLDKNDPPILQLHGLADTTVDWWQARDMKKALDEKGIENEMMLIPGIGHTFALQHPGNKNYPAEIRPAVFRFYDRHLKGLDDAACKEHYDALLAWEAAHPDDTLYWTLNINSGKLAKNLGKGRWIIERDGKEIEIQLSEKVSVKSEKEVTVADMADGQIVNGYGKRNEETDVTLDKLVILDKSYGRMALGNISFLNSTLKKTENGWSVETIRNGQQQKMLWPLKLSEKFKVFRRQFGTVDDLQVGMRIVQMNGKAAGELRLVNTVVLQGK
;
A
#
# COMPACT_ATOMS: atom_id res chain seq x y z
N MET A 1 23.56 24.29 53.79
CA MET A 1 22.93 22.98 53.45
C MET A 1 21.95 23.05 52.28
N LEU A 2 21.45 24.20 51.88
CA LEU A 2 20.44 24.33 50.82
C LEU A 2 20.98 24.16 49.37
N LYS A 3 22.28 24.45 49.11
CA LYS A 3 22.89 24.33 47.77
C LYS A 3 23.19 22.89 47.27
N LYS A 4 23.27 21.91 48.21
CA LYS A 4 23.52 20.51 47.82
C LYS A 4 22.25 19.74 47.38
N TYR A 5 21.07 20.18 47.82
CA TYR A 5 19.80 19.56 47.45
C TYR A 5 19.27 20.01 46.06
N VAL A 6 19.61 21.25 45.63
CA VAL A 6 19.23 21.76 44.32
C VAL A 6 20.02 21.06 43.21
N LEU A 7 21.28 20.66 43.44
CA LEU A 7 22.08 19.93 42.47
C LEU A 7 21.66 18.47 42.30
N LEU A 8 21.08 17.85 43.34
CA LEU A 8 20.60 16.47 43.32
C LEU A 8 19.24 16.35 42.59
N LEU A 9 18.38 17.38 42.67
CA LEU A 9 17.12 17.43 41.94
C LEU A 9 17.30 17.69 40.44
N CYS A 10 18.33 18.43 40.05
CA CYS A 10 18.68 18.59 38.62
C CYS A 10 19.33 17.35 37.98
N LEU A 11 20.01 16.49 38.77
CA LEU A 11 20.55 15.22 38.23
C LEU A 11 19.48 14.11 38.15
N CYS A 12 18.40 14.15 38.93
CA CYS A 12 17.30 13.19 38.80
C CYS A 12 16.38 13.50 37.60
N ALA A 13 16.29 14.75 37.16
CA ALA A 13 15.53 15.09 35.95
C ALA A 13 16.21 14.66 34.64
N ALA A 14 17.51 14.33 34.68
CA ALA A 14 18.26 13.84 33.52
C ALA A 14 18.24 12.31 33.39
N LEU A 15 17.56 11.59 34.29
CA LEU A 15 17.45 10.11 34.28
C LEU A 15 16.08 9.57 33.83
N PHE A 16 15.10 10.45 33.61
CA PHE A 16 13.88 10.08 32.93
C PHE A 16 14.10 10.39 31.44
N GLY A 17 14.44 9.39 30.65
CA GLY A 17 14.46 9.48 29.21
C GLY A 17 13.15 10.11 28.70
N LYS A 18 13.21 10.83 27.60
CA LYS A 18 12.02 11.38 26.95
C LYS A 18 11.03 10.24 26.72
N ASP A 19 9.81 10.39 27.22
CA ASP A 19 8.77 9.40 26.96
C ASP A 19 8.35 9.52 25.50
N TRP A 20 8.63 8.47 24.72
CA TRP A 20 8.29 8.40 23.30
C TRP A 20 6.98 7.63 23.15
N PRO A 21 5.83 8.31 22.95
CA PRO A 21 4.55 7.63 22.82
C PRO A 21 4.50 6.82 21.51
N ILE A 22 3.99 5.60 21.60
CA ILE A 22 3.67 4.75 20.45
C ILE A 22 2.16 4.73 20.30
N TYR A 23 1.67 5.26 19.19
CA TYR A 23 0.25 5.56 19.01
C TYR A 23 -0.52 4.38 18.43
N LYS A 24 -1.81 4.29 18.78
CA LYS A 24 -2.79 3.43 18.13
C LYS A 24 -3.13 3.94 16.75
N ILE A 25 -3.46 3.01 15.84
CA ILE A 25 -3.73 3.36 14.45
C ILE A 25 -5.24 3.53 14.24
N GLY A 26 -5.63 4.73 13.83
CA GLY A 26 -6.95 5.04 13.32
C GLY A 26 -6.94 5.15 11.79
N ILE A 27 -8.09 4.93 11.15
CA ILE A 27 -8.24 5.07 9.70
C ILE A 27 -9.59 5.70 9.34
N HIS A 28 -9.56 6.61 8.36
CA HIS A 28 -10.72 7.02 7.58
C HIS A 28 -10.51 6.61 6.13
N GLU A 29 -11.35 5.73 5.63
CA GLU A 29 -11.23 5.22 4.26
C GLU A 29 -12.07 6.00 3.27
N ASN A 30 -11.67 5.92 1.99
CA ASN A 30 -12.46 6.39 0.85
C ASN A 30 -12.80 7.88 0.89
N VAL A 31 -11.89 8.71 1.34
CA VAL A 31 -12.08 10.16 1.46
C VAL A 31 -11.86 10.84 0.11
N PRO A 32 -12.83 11.59 -0.42
CA PRO A 32 -12.64 12.42 -1.63
C PRO A 32 -11.64 13.56 -1.37
N TYR A 33 -10.71 13.77 -2.29
CA TYR A 33 -9.73 14.85 -2.19
C TYR A 33 -9.55 15.63 -3.50
N LEU A 34 -10.12 15.17 -4.59
CA LEU A 34 -10.08 15.80 -5.89
C LEU A 34 -11.43 16.47 -6.22
N GLU A 35 -11.49 17.13 -7.34
CA GLU A 35 -12.70 17.78 -7.83
C GLU A 35 -13.86 16.79 -8.05
N LYS A 36 -15.09 17.28 -7.96
CA LYS A 36 -16.30 16.47 -8.12
C LYS A 36 -16.28 15.70 -9.45
N GLY A 37 -16.61 14.43 -9.39
CA GLY A 37 -16.66 13.53 -10.55
C GLY A 37 -15.38 12.70 -10.76
N ARG A 38 -14.34 12.91 -9.95
CA ARG A 38 -13.17 12.03 -9.88
C ARG A 38 -13.49 10.79 -9.04
N ASN A 39 -12.86 9.68 -9.40
CA ASN A 39 -13.03 8.40 -8.71
C ASN A 39 -11.86 8.07 -7.78
N GLU A 40 -10.76 8.79 -7.93
CA GLU A 40 -9.58 8.63 -7.09
C GLU A 40 -9.88 9.19 -5.70
N LEU A 41 -9.49 8.42 -4.67
CA LEU A 41 -9.76 8.68 -3.27
C LEU A 41 -8.46 8.64 -2.47
N LEU A 42 -8.50 9.04 -1.22
CA LEU A 42 -7.42 8.79 -0.26
C LEU A 42 -7.95 8.08 0.98
N ASP A 43 -7.04 7.36 1.66
CA ASP A 43 -7.26 6.85 3.01
C ASP A 43 -6.39 7.64 3.97
N VAL A 44 -6.96 8.05 5.12
CA VAL A 44 -6.25 8.77 6.18
C VAL A 44 -5.92 7.81 7.30
N TYR A 45 -4.65 7.71 7.67
CA TYR A 45 -4.17 6.97 8.82
C TYR A 45 -3.66 7.97 9.86
N TYR A 46 -4.07 7.82 11.12
CA TYR A 46 -3.78 8.81 12.15
C TYR A 46 -3.61 8.20 13.55
N PRO A 47 -2.90 8.85 14.47
CA PRO A 47 -2.81 8.47 15.88
C PRO A 47 -4.19 8.54 16.57
N ALA A 48 -4.82 7.38 16.82
CA ALA A 48 -6.21 7.29 17.28
C ALA A 48 -6.38 7.65 18.78
N ASP A 49 -5.31 7.58 19.54
CA ASP A 49 -5.25 7.90 20.97
C ASP A 49 -4.45 9.18 21.29
N ALA A 50 -4.26 10.03 20.26
CA ALA A 50 -3.65 11.33 20.41
C ALA A 50 -4.44 12.22 21.40
N LYS A 51 -3.74 13.01 22.19
CA LYS A 51 -4.37 14.04 23.04
C LYS A 51 -4.89 15.19 22.17
N PRO A 52 -5.91 15.93 22.63
CA PRO A 52 -6.54 16.98 21.83
C PRO A 52 -5.60 18.13 21.39
N ASP A 53 -4.52 18.37 22.11
CA ASP A 53 -3.53 19.42 21.86
C ASP A 53 -2.29 18.93 21.08
N GLU A 54 -2.16 17.62 20.89
CA GLU A 54 -1.04 17.06 20.12
C GLU A 54 -1.21 17.32 18.62
N LYS A 55 -0.10 17.65 17.96
CA LYS A 55 -0.04 17.82 16.51
C LYS A 55 1.12 17.03 15.92
N PHE A 56 0.94 16.53 14.72
CA PHE A 56 1.82 15.59 14.07
C PHE A 56 2.28 16.09 12.69
N PRO A 57 3.50 15.78 12.27
CA PRO A 57 3.88 15.93 10.87
C PRO A 57 3.07 14.98 9.99
N GLY A 58 2.94 15.32 8.70
CA GLY A 58 2.18 14.55 7.72
C GLY A 58 3.05 13.85 6.70
N VAL A 59 2.55 12.75 6.11
CA VAL A 59 3.20 12.05 5.00
C VAL A 59 2.18 11.65 3.95
N VAL A 60 2.43 12.05 2.69
CA VAL A 60 1.68 11.56 1.53
C VAL A 60 2.33 10.26 1.04
N ILE A 61 1.55 9.18 0.96
CA ILE A 61 1.99 7.86 0.49
C ILE A 61 1.44 7.65 -0.91
N ILE A 62 2.34 7.37 -1.87
CA ILE A 62 2.03 7.28 -3.29
C ILE A 62 2.33 5.86 -3.79
N HIS A 63 1.29 5.15 -4.25
CA HIS A 63 1.44 3.77 -4.68
C HIS A 63 2.21 3.63 -6.00
N GLY A 64 2.84 2.46 -6.18
CA GLY A 64 3.45 2.04 -7.45
C GLY A 64 2.43 1.41 -8.41
N GLY A 65 2.95 0.71 -9.44
CA GLY A 65 2.11 0.00 -10.42
C GLY A 65 2.28 0.52 -11.85
N GLY A 66 3.45 1.09 -12.17
CA GLY A 66 3.80 1.52 -13.53
C GLY A 66 2.88 2.60 -14.11
N TRP A 67 2.28 3.42 -13.26
CA TRP A 67 1.27 4.44 -13.59
C TRP A 67 0.02 3.90 -14.29
N THR A 68 -0.16 2.57 -14.35
CA THR A 68 -1.28 1.87 -15.01
C THR A 68 -2.10 1.01 -14.06
N GLY A 69 -1.63 0.81 -12.85
CA GLY A 69 -2.25 0.01 -11.79
C GLY A 69 -1.78 0.45 -10.41
N GLY A 70 -2.17 -0.32 -9.40
CA GLY A 70 -1.95 0.02 -8.01
C GLY A 70 -3.18 0.67 -7.37
N GLN A 71 -3.12 0.85 -6.08
CA GLN A 71 -4.19 1.46 -5.28
C GLN A 71 -3.66 1.89 -3.92
N ARG A 72 -4.28 2.90 -3.31
CA ARG A 72 -3.92 3.50 -2.02
C ARG A 72 -3.91 2.53 -0.85
N ASP A 73 -4.71 1.46 -0.95
CA ASP A 73 -4.90 0.46 0.11
C ASP A 73 -4.17 -0.87 -0.18
N ALA A 74 -3.14 -0.84 -1.02
CA ALA A 74 -2.30 -2.01 -1.23
C ALA A 74 -1.41 -2.30 0.00
N ALA A 75 -0.94 -3.54 0.12
CA ALA A 75 -0.22 -4.04 1.28
C ALA A 75 0.99 -3.19 1.70
N ARG A 76 1.75 -2.69 0.73
CA ARG A 76 2.92 -1.84 1.01
C ARG A 76 2.51 -0.49 1.59
N GLU A 77 1.49 0.13 1.04
CA GLU A 77 0.98 1.43 1.45
C GLU A 77 0.43 1.37 2.88
N ILE A 78 -0.33 0.32 3.22
CA ILE A 78 -0.79 0.05 4.59
C ILE A 78 0.39 -0.16 5.53
N ASN A 79 1.42 -0.92 5.10
CA ASN A 79 2.61 -1.15 5.91
C ASN A 79 3.36 0.16 6.21
N ILE A 80 3.54 1.01 5.21
CA ILE A 80 4.20 2.32 5.39
C ILE A 80 3.38 3.20 6.35
N ALA A 81 2.08 3.35 6.09
CA ALA A 81 1.19 4.16 6.91
C ALA A 81 1.17 3.71 8.38
N SER A 82 1.00 2.41 8.61
CA SER A 82 0.92 1.82 9.94
C SER A 82 2.19 2.06 10.76
N ASN A 83 3.35 1.86 10.13
CA ASN A 83 4.64 2.10 10.77
C ASN A 83 4.82 3.58 11.15
N LEU A 84 4.48 4.49 10.24
CA LEU A 84 4.63 5.92 10.49
C LEU A 84 3.65 6.44 11.54
N VAL A 85 2.38 5.99 11.55
CA VAL A 85 1.38 6.41 12.54
C VAL A 85 1.82 6.03 13.96
N ARG A 86 2.36 4.83 14.16
CA ARG A 86 2.91 4.42 15.46
C ARG A 86 3.99 5.35 15.97
N MET A 87 4.74 5.94 15.07
CA MET A 87 5.78 6.94 15.37
C MET A 87 5.24 8.38 15.41
N GLY A 88 3.92 8.58 15.48
CA GLY A 88 3.32 9.91 15.57
C GLY A 88 3.40 10.72 14.27
N TYR A 89 2.96 10.14 13.16
CA TYR A 89 2.71 10.81 11.90
C TYR A 89 1.26 10.66 11.48
N VAL A 90 0.70 11.64 10.80
CA VAL A 90 -0.54 11.52 10.04
C VAL A 90 -0.22 11.19 8.60
N CYS A 91 -0.77 10.09 8.07
CA CYS A 91 -0.49 9.66 6.72
C CYS A 91 -1.74 9.73 5.85
N VAL A 92 -1.59 10.17 4.60
CA VAL A 92 -2.61 10.03 3.57
C VAL A 92 -2.07 9.15 2.45
N SER A 93 -2.72 8.03 2.20
CA SER A 93 -2.40 7.16 1.08
C SER A 93 -3.39 7.45 -0.05
N ILE A 94 -2.89 7.75 -1.25
CA ILE A 94 -3.70 8.29 -2.34
C ILE A 94 -3.81 7.35 -3.52
N ASP A 95 -4.97 7.33 -4.18
CA ASP A 95 -5.08 6.97 -5.59
C ASP A 95 -4.76 8.21 -6.44
N TYR A 96 -4.19 8.03 -7.59
CA TYR A 96 -3.99 9.07 -8.61
C TYR A 96 -4.43 8.54 -9.98
N VAL A 97 -4.71 9.42 -10.94
CA VAL A 97 -5.18 9.00 -12.26
C VAL A 97 -4.20 8.05 -12.94
N LEU A 98 -4.71 6.89 -13.36
CA LEU A 98 -3.93 5.83 -13.99
C LEU A 98 -4.07 5.87 -15.51
N SER A 99 -2.95 5.67 -16.21
CA SER A 99 -2.92 5.51 -17.66
C SER A 99 -3.64 4.23 -18.06
N GLN A 100 -4.64 4.36 -18.92
CA GLN A 100 -5.42 3.23 -19.43
C GLN A 100 -5.34 3.18 -20.95
N LYS A 101 -5.17 1.98 -21.52
CA LYS A 101 -5.14 1.76 -22.97
C LYS A 101 -4.20 2.70 -23.73
N GLY A 102 -3.02 2.98 -23.16
CA GLY A 102 -2.02 3.84 -23.78
C GLY A 102 -2.31 5.34 -23.74
N LYS A 103 -3.38 5.79 -23.03
CA LYS A 103 -3.64 7.21 -22.84
C LYS A 103 -2.68 7.80 -21.80
N GLY A 104 -2.02 8.89 -22.16
CA GLY A 104 -1.16 9.65 -21.24
C GLY A 104 -1.95 10.27 -20.10
N THR A 105 -1.33 10.31 -18.92
CA THR A 105 -1.89 10.96 -17.73
C THR A 105 -1.00 12.09 -17.19
N TRP A 106 0.19 12.25 -17.75
CA TRP A 106 1.07 13.36 -17.43
C TRP A 106 0.51 14.68 -17.99
N PRO A 107 0.45 15.78 -17.21
CA PRO A 107 0.94 15.94 -15.83
C PRO A 107 -0.12 15.64 -14.75
N ARG A 108 -1.35 15.21 -15.11
CA ARG A 108 -2.48 15.12 -14.18
C ARG A 108 -2.23 14.19 -13.00
N ASN A 109 -1.57 13.05 -13.21
CA ASN A 109 -1.20 12.13 -12.12
C ASN A 109 -0.28 12.79 -11.08
N PHE A 110 0.62 13.67 -11.52
CA PHE A 110 1.46 14.47 -10.62
C PHE A 110 0.67 15.59 -9.92
N GLN A 111 -0.24 16.22 -10.64
CA GLN A 111 -1.14 17.23 -10.05
C GLN A 111 -2.03 16.63 -8.96
N ASP A 112 -2.48 15.36 -9.09
CA ASP A 112 -3.22 14.65 -8.06
C ASP A 112 -2.38 14.51 -6.78
N CYS A 113 -1.08 14.23 -6.88
CA CYS A 113 -0.17 14.18 -5.73
C CYS A 113 -0.03 15.56 -5.05
N LYS A 114 0.09 16.62 -5.83
CA LYS A 114 0.11 18.00 -5.30
C LYS A 114 -1.20 18.38 -4.61
N THR A 115 -2.33 17.97 -5.19
CA THR A 115 -3.66 18.20 -4.60
C THR A 115 -3.82 17.49 -3.25
N ALA A 116 -3.20 16.32 -3.06
CA ALA A 116 -3.19 15.64 -1.77
C ALA A 116 -2.46 16.45 -0.68
N VAL A 117 -1.37 17.12 -1.02
CA VAL A 117 -0.68 18.04 -0.10
C VAL A 117 -1.56 19.23 0.26
N GLN A 118 -2.24 19.83 -0.74
CA GLN A 118 -3.19 20.90 -0.50
C GLN A 118 -4.34 20.44 0.40
N TRP A 119 -4.88 19.25 0.15
CA TRP A 119 -5.94 18.66 0.97
C TRP A 119 -5.52 18.49 2.43
N MET A 120 -4.30 18.00 2.68
CA MET A 120 -3.77 17.87 4.03
C MET A 120 -3.70 19.21 4.74
N ARG A 121 -3.21 20.26 4.07
CA ARG A 121 -3.13 21.62 4.64
C ARG A 121 -4.49 22.22 4.96
N VAL A 122 -5.45 22.07 4.06
CA VAL A 122 -6.83 22.57 4.29
C VAL A 122 -7.51 21.84 5.44
N ASN A 123 -7.18 20.57 5.68
CA ASN A 123 -7.73 19.77 6.76
C ASN A 123 -6.81 19.67 8.00
N ALA A 124 -5.78 20.52 8.10
CA ALA A 124 -4.73 20.39 9.11
C ALA A 124 -5.27 20.39 10.56
N GLU A 125 -6.22 21.26 10.89
CA GLU A 125 -6.82 21.31 12.21
C GLU A 125 -7.56 20.01 12.55
N LYS A 126 -8.41 19.54 11.63
CA LYS A 126 -9.18 18.29 11.79
C LYS A 126 -8.29 17.05 11.91
N LEU A 127 -7.13 17.08 11.28
CA LEU A 127 -6.17 15.98 11.26
C LEU A 127 -5.13 16.06 12.39
N HIS A 128 -5.17 17.08 13.23
CA HIS A 128 -4.09 17.39 14.17
C HIS A 128 -2.72 17.49 13.47
N LEU A 129 -2.69 18.03 12.26
CA LEU A 129 -1.52 18.12 11.40
C LEU A 129 -0.74 19.44 11.66
N ILE A 130 0.57 19.36 11.60
CA ILE A 130 1.46 20.53 11.46
C ILE A 130 1.56 20.84 9.96
N PRO A 131 0.91 21.90 9.43
CA PRO A 131 0.77 22.13 8.00
C PRO A 131 2.08 22.38 7.25
N ASP A 132 3.12 22.85 7.95
CA ASP A 132 4.45 23.12 7.40
C ASP A 132 5.44 21.97 7.63
N LYS A 133 4.95 20.79 8.00
CA LYS A 133 5.73 19.58 8.25
C LYS A 133 5.11 18.38 7.49
N ILE A 134 5.18 18.43 6.18
CA ILE A 134 4.65 17.40 5.29
C ILE A 134 5.78 16.78 4.48
N GLY A 135 5.87 15.46 4.47
CA GLY A 135 6.74 14.68 3.60
C GLY A 135 5.96 13.84 2.61
N CYS A 136 6.68 13.13 1.76
CA CYS A 136 6.08 12.12 0.87
C CYS A 136 6.95 10.88 0.75
N ILE A 137 6.34 9.73 0.45
CA ILE A 137 7.00 8.46 0.21
C ILE A 137 6.24 7.67 -0.86
N GLY A 138 6.97 6.99 -1.72
CA GLY A 138 6.36 6.07 -2.68
C GLY A 138 7.37 5.08 -3.24
N GLY A 139 6.87 4.03 -3.89
CA GLY A 139 7.72 3.01 -4.49
C GLY A 139 7.48 2.85 -5.99
N SER A 140 8.54 2.57 -6.79
CA SER A 140 8.44 2.39 -8.24
C SER A 140 7.85 3.63 -8.93
N ALA A 141 6.74 3.52 -9.65
CA ALA A 141 6.00 4.67 -10.20
C ALA A 141 5.62 5.71 -9.12
N GLY A 142 5.28 5.25 -7.91
CA GLY A 142 5.06 6.13 -6.76
C GLY A 142 6.35 6.79 -6.26
N GLY A 143 7.49 6.10 -6.34
CA GLY A 143 8.81 6.67 -6.05
C GLY A 143 9.19 7.79 -7.02
N HIS A 144 8.90 7.62 -8.30
CA HIS A 144 9.02 8.66 -9.31
C HIS A 144 8.15 9.89 -8.95
N LEU A 145 6.86 9.67 -8.64
CA LEU A 145 5.95 10.76 -8.28
C LEU A 145 6.34 11.43 -6.95
N SER A 146 6.86 10.66 -5.96
CA SER A 146 7.38 11.21 -4.71
C SER A 146 8.61 12.08 -4.94
N ALA A 147 9.54 11.63 -5.78
CA ALA A 147 10.70 12.43 -6.15
C ALA A 147 10.28 13.72 -6.88
N LEU A 148 9.35 13.63 -7.84
CA LEU A 148 8.78 14.81 -8.49
C LEU A 148 8.09 15.75 -7.49
N LEU A 149 7.38 15.22 -6.50
CA LEU A 149 6.71 16.04 -5.49
C LEU A 149 7.73 16.82 -4.63
N ALA A 150 8.91 16.23 -4.40
CA ALA A 150 10.01 16.90 -3.71
C ALA A 150 10.66 17.99 -4.57
N VAL A 151 10.95 17.71 -5.85
CA VAL A 151 11.74 18.62 -6.71
C VAL A 151 10.90 19.43 -7.71
N GLY A 152 9.65 19.08 -7.89
CA GLY A 152 8.73 19.74 -8.83
C GLY A 152 8.05 20.96 -8.24
N GLY A 153 8.83 21.99 -7.94
CA GLY A 153 8.36 23.26 -7.38
C GLY A 153 7.38 24.04 -8.27
N LYS A 154 7.04 25.25 -7.82
CA LYS A 154 6.10 26.16 -8.54
C LYS A 154 6.58 26.53 -9.94
N ASP A 155 7.88 26.53 -10.15
CA ASP A 155 8.51 26.90 -11.43
C ASP A 155 8.16 25.93 -12.58
N MET A 156 7.72 24.72 -12.26
CA MET A 156 7.17 23.80 -13.27
C MET A 156 5.84 24.30 -13.86
N GLY A 157 5.12 25.23 -13.23
CA GLY A 157 3.83 25.73 -13.70
C GLY A 157 2.72 24.66 -13.64
N LEU A 158 2.86 23.63 -12.84
CA LEU A 158 1.92 22.50 -12.72
C LEU A 158 1.09 22.53 -11.43
N GLU A 159 0.96 23.68 -10.81
CA GLU A 159 0.17 23.85 -9.59
C GLU A 159 -1.32 23.55 -9.84
N PRO A 160 -1.96 22.70 -9.02
CA PRO A 160 -3.41 22.47 -9.13
C PRO A 160 -4.20 23.73 -8.79
N THR A 161 -5.16 24.06 -9.61
CA THR A 161 -6.06 25.23 -9.41
C THR A 161 -7.39 24.85 -8.79
N SER A 162 -7.72 23.56 -8.72
CA SER A 162 -8.97 23.01 -8.17
C SER A 162 -8.65 21.68 -7.46
N PRO A 163 -9.38 21.33 -6.38
CA PRO A 163 -10.38 22.15 -5.67
C PRO A 163 -9.79 23.16 -4.68
N TYR A 164 -8.46 23.11 -4.39
CA TYR A 164 -7.80 23.91 -3.35
C TYR A 164 -6.81 24.93 -3.93
N GLY A 165 -7.14 25.55 -5.03
CA GLY A 165 -6.29 26.51 -5.73
C GLY A 165 -5.70 27.59 -4.82
N GLY A 166 -4.40 27.86 -4.98
CA GLY A 166 -3.66 28.83 -4.17
C GLY A 166 -3.10 28.28 -2.85
N VAL A 167 -3.53 27.09 -2.40
CA VAL A 167 -2.89 26.41 -1.25
C VAL A 167 -1.53 25.88 -1.67
N ASP A 168 -0.52 26.05 -0.82
CA ASP A 168 0.86 25.62 -1.10
C ASP A 168 0.97 24.11 -1.27
N THR A 169 1.79 23.66 -2.22
CA THR A 169 2.02 22.25 -2.54
C THR A 169 3.41 21.77 -2.15
N SER A 170 4.26 22.63 -1.57
CA SER A 170 5.62 22.27 -1.18
C SER A 170 5.63 21.22 -0.06
N ILE A 171 6.66 20.40 -0.03
CA ILE A 171 6.92 19.43 1.05
C ILE A 171 8.29 19.68 1.66
N GLN A 172 8.55 19.09 2.82
CA GLN A 172 9.76 19.33 3.59
C GLN A 172 10.72 18.14 3.62
N ALA A 173 10.29 16.95 3.15
CA ALA A 173 11.13 15.76 3.06
C ALA A 173 10.54 14.76 2.06
N GLY A 174 11.36 14.21 1.17
CA GLY A 174 10.94 13.21 0.17
C GLY A 174 11.65 11.87 0.36
N VAL A 175 10.91 10.76 0.27
CA VAL A 175 11.48 9.41 0.27
C VAL A 175 11.11 8.69 -1.02
N ASN A 176 12.15 8.31 -1.77
CA ASN A 176 12.04 7.52 -2.98
C ASN A 176 12.45 6.07 -2.71
N LEU A 177 11.51 5.14 -2.92
CA LEU A 177 11.78 3.71 -2.90
C LEU A 177 11.82 3.20 -4.34
N TYR A 178 13.02 2.85 -4.81
CA TYR A 178 13.25 2.23 -6.14
C TYR A 178 12.46 2.88 -7.30
N GLY A 179 12.34 4.19 -7.31
CA GLY A 179 11.65 4.94 -8.37
C GLY A 179 12.53 5.28 -9.57
N ILE A 180 11.88 5.70 -10.65
CA ILE A 180 12.54 6.11 -11.90
C ILE A 180 12.84 7.61 -11.83
N MET A 181 14.11 8.02 -11.93
CA MET A 181 14.52 9.41 -11.82
C MET A 181 14.75 10.08 -13.18
N ASP A 182 15.15 9.30 -14.18
CA ASP A 182 15.30 9.73 -15.57
C ASP A 182 14.53 8.79 -16.51
N LEU A 183 13.35 9.20 -16.95
CA LEU A 183 12.51 8.44 -17.87
C LEU A 183 13.14 8.24 -19.24
N THR A 184 14.10 9.10 -19.62
CA THR A 184 14.80 9.00 -20.91
C THR A 184 15.83 7.88 -20.92
N LYS A 185 16.32 7.48 -19.73
CA LYS A 185 17.37 6.48 -19.49
C LYS A 185 16.90 5.26 -18.69
N TRP A 186 15.61 4.96 -18.66
CA TRP A 186 15.10 3.75 -17.99
C TRP A 186 15.27 2.53 -18.89
N HIS A 187 16.24 1.67 -18.57
CA HIS A 187 16.61 0.52 -19.39
C HIS A 187 15.74 -0.72 -19.15
N TYR A 188 15.65 -1.60 -20.17
CA TYR A 188 15.36 -3.00 -19.93
C TYR A 188 16.59 -3.66 -19.31
N MET A 189 16.39 -4.69 -18.49
CA MET A 189 17.43 -5.36 -17.72
C MET A 189 17.59 -6.81 -18.18
N GLU A 190 18.80 -7.31 -18.15
CA GLU A 190 19.09 -8.75 -18.18
C GLU A 190 18.65 -9.41 -16.86
N LYS A 191 18.65 -10.76 -16.83
CA LYS A 191 18.25 -11.51 -15.62
C LYS A 191 19.18 -11.30 -14.42
N ASP A 192 20.42 -10.93 -14.65
CA ASP A 192 21.43 -10.62 -13.64
C ASP A 192 21.40 -9.18 -13.13
N GLY A 193 20.47 -8.36 -13.65
CA GLY A 193 20.34 -6.95 -13.28
C GLY A 193 21.23 -6.00 -14.09
N THR A 194 21.87 -6.48 -15.16
CA THR A 194 22.64 -5.62 -16.08
C THR A 194 21.71 -4.91 -17.05
N PRO A 195 21.84 -3.58 -17.25
CA PRO A 195 21.08 -2.86 -18.26
C PRO A 195 21.38 -3.32 -19.67
N ILE A 196 20.34 -3.52 -20.48
CA ILE A 196 20.50 -3.84 -21.89
C ILE A 196 20.74 -2.55 -22.65
N GLU A 197 21.93 -2.39 -23.18
CA GLU A 197 22.33 -1.18 -23.93
C GLU A 197 21.39 -0.91 -25.11
N GLY A 198 20.99 0.36 -25.25
CA GLY A 198 20.10 0.82 -26.32
C GLY A 198 18.64 0.36 -26.22
N LYS A 199 18.27 -0.44 -25.20
CA LYS A 199 16.87 -0.87 -24.99
C LYS A 199 16.26 -0.14 -23.80
N PHE A 200 15.36 0.80 -24.09
CA PHE A 200 14.72 1.64 -23.07
C PHE A 200 13.24 1.30 -22.88
N ARG A 201 12.78 1.38 -21.65
CA ARG A 201 11.34 1.32 -21.34
C ARG A 201 10.68 2.65 -21.66
N ARG A 202 9.46 2.58 -22.20
CA ARG A 202 8.71 3.76 -22.65
C ARG A 202 7.29 3.72 -22.09
N PRO A 203 7.09 4.21 -20.85
CA PRO A 203 5.79 4.17 -20.21
C PRO A 203 4.79 5.11 -20.88
N ALA A 204 3.59 4.60 -21.12
CA ALA A 204 2.54 5.31 -21.86
C ALA A 204 1.98 6.54 -21.12
N PHE A 205 2.17 6.64 -19.80
CA PHE A 205 1.64 7.74 -19.00
C PHE A 205 2.14 9.12 -19.43
N VAL A 206 3.34 9.18 -20.03
CA VAL A 206 3.92 10.44 -20.55
C VAL A 206 3.05 11.04 -21.67
N GLY A 207 2.35 10.19 -22.44
CA GLY A 207 1.37 10.63 -23.44
C GLY A 207 1.94 11.07 -24.78
N ALA A 208 3.24 10.90 -25.01
CA ALA A 208 3.93 11.14 -26.28
C ALA A 208 5.06 10.12 -26.44
N LYS A 209 5.48 9.83 -27.68
CA LYS A 209 6.72 9.07 -27.91
C LYS A 209 7.92 9.98 -27.68
N ILE A 210 9.03 9.41 -27.22
CA ILE A 210 10.23 10.18 -26.91
C ILE A 210 10.84 10.80 -28.17
N GLU A 211 10.71 10.14 -29.31
CA GLU A 211 11.19 10.61 -30.61
C GLU A 211 10.38 11.81 -31.13
N GLU A 212 9.12 11.94 -30.70
CA GLU A 212 8.21 13.01 -31.09
C GLU A 212 8.30 14.24 -30.13
N ASP A 213 8.49 13.97 -28.83
CA ASP A 213 8.54 15.03 -27.80
C ASP A 213 9.53 14.66 -26.67
N PRO A 214 10.85 14.72 -26.92
CA PRO A 214 11.87 14.40 -25.90
C PRO A 214 11.82 15.35 -24.70
N GLU A 215 11.44 16.60 -24.90
CA GLU A 215 11.40 17.59 -23.83
C GLU A 215 10.29 17.26 -22.81
N ARG A 216 9.15 16.71 -23.24
CA ARG A 216 8.09 16.22 -22.35
C ARG A 216 8.60 15.09 -21.45
N TRP A 217 9.46 14.21 -21.97
CA TRP A 217 10.07 13.13 -21.18
C TRP A 217 11.06 13.64 -20.16
N LYS A 218 11.90 14.61 -20.53
CA LYS A 218 12.77 15.31 -19.61
C LYS A 218 11.97 16.07 -18.56
N PHE A 219 10.91 16.75 -18.97
CA PHE A 219 10.04 17.51 -18.07
C PHE A 219 9.31 16.61 -17.06
N ALA A 220 8.98 15.39 -17.43
CA ALA A 220 8.41 14.39 -16.52
C ALA A 220 9.46 13.64 -15.67
N SER A 221 10.75 13.89 -15.83
CA SER A 221 11.83 13.21 -15.12
C SER A 221 12.32 14.05 -13.93
N PRO A 222 12.27 13.53 -12.69
CA PRO A 222 12.70 14.25 -11.48
C PRO A 222 14.10 14.85 -11.58
N ILE A 223 15.05 14.12 -12.12
CA ILE A 223 16.46 14.55 -12.23
C ILE A 223 16.65 15.86 -13.01
N ASN A 224 15.70 16.22 -13.87
CA ASN A 224 15.75 17.45 -14.68
C ASN A 224 15.03 18.64 -14.02
N GLN A 225 14.41 18.45 -12.84
CA GLN A 225 13.61 19.46 -12.16
C GLN A 225 14.31 20.03 -10.91
N LEU A 226 15.56 19.65 -10.66
CA LEU A 226 16.28 19.98 -9.44
C LEU A 226 16.55 21.49 -9.29
N ASP A 227 16.14 22.04 -8.15
CA ASP A 227 16.50 23.38 -7.69
C ASP A 227 17.24 23.31 -6.33
N LYS A 228 18.18 24.24 -6.10
CA LYS A 228 18.98 24.29 -4.87
C LYS A 228 18.16 24.46 -3.57
N ASN A 229 16.90 24.85 -3.69
CA ASN A 229 16.01 25.04 -2.55
C ASN A 229 15.09 23.81 -2.34
N ASP A 230 15.28 22.74 -3.11
CA ASP A 230 14.52 21.51 -2.93
C ASP A 230 14.75 20.92 -1.55
N PRO A 231 13.73 20.28 -0.95
CA PRO A 231 13.84 19.65 0.35
C PRO A 231 14.78 18.43 0.31
N PRO A 232 15.29 17.98 1.47
CA PRO A 232 16.08 16.77 1.56
C PRO A 232 15.35 15.54 1.01
N ILE A 233 16.13 14.65 0.37
CA ILE A 233 15.61 13.43 -0.27
C ILE A 233 16.40 12.22 0.21
N LEU A 234 15.67 11.18 0.69
CA LEU A 234 16.21 9.86 0.94
C LEU A 234 15.85 8.92 -0.22
N GLN A 235 16.84 8.22 -0.76
CA GLN A 235 16.66 7.23 -1.82
C GLN A 235 17.07 5.84 -1.34
N LEU A 236 16.19 4.86 -1.51
CA LEU A 236 16.48 3.44 -1.22
C LEU A 236 16.28 2.60 -2.48
N HIS A 237 17.30 1.80 -2.85
CA HIS A 237 17.23 0.99 -4.06
C HIS A 237 17.91 -0.36 -3.87
N GLY A 238 17.27 -1.44 -4.34
CA GLY A 238 17.85 -2.78 -4.32
C GLY A 238 18.84 -2.99 -5.46
N LEU A 239 20.04 -3.51 -5.17
CA LEU A 239 21.05 -3.79 -6.20
C LEU A 239 20.69 -4.95 -7.14
N ALA A 240 19.77 -5.82 -6.76
CA ALA A 240 19.24 -6.90 -7.60
C ALA A 240 17.91 -6.54 -8.28
N ASP A 241 17.57 -5.26 -8.38
CA ASP A 241 16.35 -4.80 -9.04
C ASP A 241 16.47 -4.98 -10.57
N THR A 242 15.59 -5.81 -11.14
CA THR A 242 15.50 -6.10 -12.59
C THR A 242 14.35 -5.33 -13.29
N THR A 243 13.62 -4.51 -12.53
CA THR A 243 12.51 -3.70 -13.06
C THR A 243 12.93 -2.25 -13.27
N VAL A 244 13.56 -1.65 -12.26
CA VAL A 244 14.14 -0.31 -12.33
C VAL A 244 15.62 -0.44 -11.99
N ASP A 245 16.47 -0.02 -12.90
CA ASP A 245 17.92 -0.09 -12.67
C ASP A 245 18.32 0.84 -11.52
N TRP A 246 19.18 0.36 -10.62
CA TRP A 246 19.61 1.12 -9.45
C TRP A 246 20.46 2.36 -9.82
N TRP A 247 20.91 2.46 -11.08
CA TRP A 247 21.60 3.65 -11.59
C TRP A 247 20.70 4.88 -11.56
N GLN A 248 19.39 4.71 -11.60
CA GLN A 248 18.41 5.80 -11.42
C GLN A 248 18.66 6.53 -10.09
N ALA A 249 18.82 5.79 -8.98
CA ALA A 249 19.11 6.38 -7.67
C ALA A 249 20.52 6.98 -7.62
N ARG A 250 21.53 6.29 -8.20
CA ARG A 250 22.91 6.78 -8.26
C ARG A 250 23.03 8.11 -9.02
N ASP A 251 22.43 8.18 -10.21
CA ASP A 251 22.53 9.35 -11.07
C ASP A 251 21.76 10.53 -10.47
N MET A 252 20.61 10.26 -9.84
CA MET A 252 19.87 11.27 -9.07
C MET A 252 20.70 11.79 -7.90
N LYS A 253 21.33 10.90 -7.11
CA LYS A 253 22.21 11.34 -6.02
C LYS A 253 23.31 12.27 -6.51
N LYS A 254 23.99 11.89 -7.59
CA LYS A 254 25.04 12.72 -8.19
C LYS A 254 24.50 14.11 -8.56
N ALA A 255 23.34 14.19 -9.20
CA ALA A 255 22.73 15.44 -9.59
C ALA A 255 22.31 16.31 -8.38
N LEU A 256 21.81 15.68 -7.30
CA LEU A 256 21.49 16.35 -6.03
C LEU A 256 22.77 16.93 -5.37
N ASP A 257 23.85 16.14 -5.31
CA ASP A 257 25.15 16.58 -4.77
C ASP A 257 25.71 17.79 -5.57
N GLU A 258 25.63 17.74 -6.90
CA GLU A 258 26.08 18.84 -7.78
C GLU A 258 25.29 20.15 -7.56
N LYS A 259 24.03 20.04 -7.13
CA LYS A 259 23.17 21.18 -6.78
C LYS A 259 23.28 21.60 -5.32
N GLY A 260 24.00 20.85 -4.48
CA GLY A 260 24.12 21.10 -3.04
C GLY A 260 22.82 20.82 -2.26
N ILE A 261 21.95 19.96 -2.78
CA ILE A 261 20.71 19.56 -2.13
C ILE A 261 21.01 18.45 -1.13
N GLU A 262 20.53 18.58 0.11
CA GLU A 262 20.70 17.56 1.14
C GLU A 262 20.04 16.24 0.72
N ASN A 263 20.81 15.16 0.73
CA ASN A 263 20.29 13.87 0.29
C ASN A 263 21.03 12.69 0.92
N GLU A 264 20.32 11.58 1.05
CA GLU A 264 20.86 10.29 1.49
C GLU A 264 20.51 9.21 0.47
N MET A 265 21.40 8.22 0.30
CA MET A 265 21.13 7.06 -0.56
C MET A 265 21.54 5.78 0.14
N MET A 266 20.64 4.78 0.12
CA MET A 266 20.91 3.42 0.59
C MET A 266 20.75 2.45 -0.58
N LEU A 267 21.84 1.83 -1.00
CA LEU A 267 21.83 0.71 -1.95
C LEU A 267 21.86 -0.61 -1.19
N ILE A 268 20.91 -1.50 -1.48
CA ILE A 268 20.64 -2.68 -0.65
C ILE A 268 21.04 -3.95 -1.41
N PRO A 269 22.12 -4.63 -1.01
CA PRO A 269 22.60 -5.84 -1.69
C PRO A 269 21.57 -6.98 -1.65
N GLY A 270 21.43 -7.69 -2.79
CA GLY A 270 20.56 -8.85 -2.91
C GLY A 270 19.06 -8.59 -2.92
N ILE A 271 18.63 -7.35 -2.77
CA ILE A 271 17.22 -6.96 -2.80
C ILE A 271 16.83 -6.55 -4.22
N GLY A 272 15.70 -7.11 -4.69
CA GLY A 272 15.10 -6.78 -5.99
C GLY A 272 14.09 -5.64 -5.91
N HIS A 273 13.23 -5.58 -6.95
CA HIS A 273 12.14 -4.60 -7.00
C HIS A 273 11.05 -4.94 -5.98
N THR A 274 10.55 -3.93 -5.30
CA THR A 274 9.45 -4.01 -4.33
C THR A 274 9.85 -4.47 -2.93
N PHE A 275 9.98 -3.52 -2.05
CA PHE A 275 10.08 -3.69 -0.60
C PHE A 275 9.24 -2.62 0.12
N ALA A 276 9.06 -2.80 1.43
CA ALA A 276 8.37 -1.87 2.31
C ALA A 276 9.22 -1.62 3.58
N LEU A 277 8.68 -0.91 4.57
CA LEU A 277 9.44 -0.60 5.79
C LEU A 277 9.70 -1.83 6.65
N GLN A 278 8.72 -2.74 6.69
CA GLN A 278 8.81 -3.98 7.45
C GLN A 278 8.00 -5.08 6.78
N HIS A 279 8.50 -6.31 6.84
CA HIS A 279 7.72 -7.49 6.50
C HIS A 279 7.85 -8.53 7.61
N PRO A 280 6.82 -8.71 8.46
CA PRO A 280 6.86 -9.72 9.52
C PRO A 280 7.14 -11.11 8.93
N GLY A 281 8.22 -11.74 9.41
CA GLY A 281 8.60 -13.09 8.97
C GLY A 281 9.25 -13.20 7.59
N ASN A 282 9.49 -12.10 6.87
CA ASN A 282 10.22 -12.13 5.60
C ASN A 282 11.70 -11.72 5.80
N LYS A 283 12.58 -12.68 5.80
CA LYS A 283 14.04 -12.47 5.95
C LYS A 283 14.68 -11.69 4.79
N ASN A 284 13.96 -11.48 3.69
CA ASN A 284 14.45 -10.78 2.50
C ASN A 284 14.24 -9.24 2.57
N TYR A 285 13.67 -8.73 3.68
CA TYR A 285 13.56 -7.29 3.92
C TYR A 285 14.63 -6.87 4.92
N PRO A 286 15.65 -6.12 4.50
CA PRO A 286 16.71 -5.67 5.38
C PRO A 286 16.17 -4.85 6.54
N ALA A 287 16.67 -5.13 7.73
CA ALA A 287 16.26 -4.46 8.96
C ALA A 287 16.59 -2.96 8.95
N GLU A 288 17.52 -2.56 8.08
CA GLU A 288 18.01 -1.18 7.97
C GLU A 288 17.06 -0.22 7.26
N ILE A 289 16.11 -0.72 6.46
CA ILE A 289 15.18 0.12 5.68
C ILE A 289 14.31 0.98 6.60
N ARG A 290 13.67 0.34 7.57
CA ARG A 290 12.72 1.01 8.47
C ARG A 290 13.39 2.08 9.34
N PRO A 291 14.48 1.81 10.05
CA PRO A 291 15.16 2.85 10.83
C PRO A 291 15.72 3.98 9.97
N ALA A 292 16.17 3.73 8.74
CA ALA A 292 16.63 4.78 7.84
C ALA A 292 15.51 5.76 7.50
N VAL A 293 14.31 5.27 7.15
CA VAL A 293 13.15 6.12 6.83
C VAL A 293 12.68 6.88 8.07
N PHE A 294 12.63 6.25 9.25
CA PHE A 294 12.23 6.93 10.48
C PHE A 294 13.22 8.02 10.89
N ARG A 295 14.53 7.70 10.91
CA ARG A 295 15.57 8.69 11.21
C ARG A 295 15.47 9.89 10.26
N PHE A 296 15.27 9.64 8.96
CA PHE A 296 15.15 10.71 7.97
C PHE A 296 13.95 11.62 8.26
N TYR A 297 12.76 11.06 8.50
CA TYR A 297 11.60 11.88 8.80
C TYR A 297 11.64 12.53 10.19
N ASP A 298 12.09 11.83 11.23
CA ASP A 298 12.23 12.40 12.56
C ASP A 298 13.20 13.59 12.55
N ARG A 299 14.27 13.50 11.78
CA ARG A 299 15.24 14.56 11.59
C ARG A 299 14.63 15.77 10.86
N HIS A 300 14.04 15.57 9.71
CA HIS A 300 13.60 16.65 8.83
C HIS A 300 12.19 17.18 9.14
N LEU A 301 11.31 16.37 9.65
CA LEU A 301 9.93 16.78 9.96
C LEU A 301 9.72 17.08 11.46
N LYS A 302 10.43 16.39 12.37
CA LYS A 302 10.34 16.64 13.82
C LYS A 302 11.51 17.45 14.38
N GLY A 303 12.60 17.61 13.62
CA GLY A 303 13.79 18.34 14.05
C GLY A 303 14.60 17.63 15.14
N LEU A 304 14.55 16.29 15.19
CA LEU A 304 15.29 15.50 16.15
C LEU A 304 16.74 15.32 15.71
N ASP A 305 17.67 15.27 16.65
CA ASP A 305 19.03 14.84 16.39
C ASP A 305 19.15 13.31 16.31
N ASP A 306 20.32 12.80 15.93
CA ASP A 306 20.52 11.36 15.71
C ASP A 306 20.34 10.52 16.99
N ALA A 307 20.64 11.08 18.16
CA ALA A 307 20.45 10.39 19.44
C ALA A 307 18.95 10.25 19.77
N ALA A 308 18.19 11.32 19.63
CA ALA A 308 16.75 11.34 19.81
C ALA A 308 16.00 10.46 18.76
N CYS A 309 16.45 10.46 17.50
CA CYS A 309 15.93 9.56 16.48
C CYS A 309 16.12 8.08 16.86
N LYS A 310 17.31 7.74 17.38
CA LYS A 310 17.59 6.38 17.85
C LYS A 310 16.73 6.00 19.04
N GLU A 311 16.63 6.86 20.06
CA GLU A 311 15.78 6.62 21.24
C GLU A 311 14.32 6.40 20.85
N HIS A 312 13.80 7.21 19.93
CA HIS A 312 12.43 7.09 19.44
C HIS A 312 12.20 5.76 18.72
N TYR A 313 13.15 5.31 17.91
CA TYR A 313 13.07 4.00 17.24
C TYR A 313 13.20 2.84 18.24
N ASP A 314 14.10 2.94 19.22
CA ASP A 314 14.26 1.94 20.28
C ASP A 314 12.97 1.78 21.10
N ALA A 315 12.25 2.88 21.35
CA ALA A 315 10.94 2.85 22.01
C ALA A 315 9.90 2.04 21.21
N LEU A 316 9.86 2.21 19.88
CA LEU A 316 9.02 1.40 19.02
C LEU A 316 9.36 -0.09 19.12
N LEU A 317 10.66 -0.44 19.06
CA LEU A 317 11.11 -1.83 19.16
C LEU A 317 10.75 -2.45 20.53
N ALA A 318 10.90 -1.69 21.62
CA ALA A 318 10.51 -2.13 22.93
C ALA A 318 9.00 -2.35 23.05
N TRP A 319 8.21 -1.44 22.46
CA TRP A 319 6.76 -1.59 22.39
C TRP A 319 6.35 -2.83 21.58
N GLU A 320 6.93 -3.06 20.41
CA GLU A 320 6.67 -4.23 19.58
C GLU A 320 7.00 -5.55 20.30
N ALA A 321 8.10 -5.58 21.03
CA ALA A 321 8.49 -6.74 21.85
C ALA A 321 7.49 -7.04 22.98
N ALA A 322 6.90 -6.01 23.56
CA ALA A 322 5.87 -6.14 24.59
C ALA A 322 4.48 -6.48 24.04
N HIS A 323 4.25 -6.24 22.72
CA HIS A 323 2.97 -6.45 22.05
C HIS A 323 3.12 -7.35 20.81
N PRO A 324 3.60 -8.61 20.95
CA PRO A 324 3.89 -9.48 19.80
C PRO A 324 2.66 -9.87 18.98
N ASP A 325 1.46 -9.77 19.56
CA ASP A 325 0.19 -10.05 18.88
C ASP A 325 -0.31 -8.84 18.04
N ASP A 326 0.27 -7.64 18.25
CA ASP A 326 -0.03 -6.41 17.50
C ASP A 326 0.86 -6.25 16.26
N THR A 327 1.12 -7.36 15.58
CA THR A 327 1.95 -7.38 14.39
C THR A 327 1.32 -6.54 13.27
N LEU A 328 2.17 -5.82 12.54
CA LEU A 328 1.75 -5.06 11.37
C LEU A 328 1.54 -6.04 10.20
N TYR A 329 0.28 -6.41 9.96
CA TYR A 329 -0.09 -7.21 8.79
C TYR A 329 -0.53 -6.29 7.66
N TRP A 330 -0.24 -6.68 6.43
CA TRP A 330 -0.76 -5.99 5.23
C TRP A 330 -2.13 -6.53 4.81
N THR A 331 -2.37 -7.83 5.02
CA THR A 331 -3.63 -8.47 4.64
C THR A 331 -4.16 -9.29 5.80
N LEU A 332 -5.36 -8.96 6.25
CA LEU A 332 -6.09 -9.79 7.18
C LEU A 332 -6.71 -10.96 6.41
N ASN A 333 -6.40 -12.18 6.83
CA ASN A 333 -6.97 -13.39 6.26
C ASN A 333 -7.33 -14.36 7.39
N ILE A 334 -8.62 -14.44 7.71
CA ILE A 334 -9.15 -15.32 8.74
C ILE A 334 -9.98 -16.39 8.03
N ASN A 335 -9.49 -17.62 8.03
CA ASN A 335 -10.09 -18.73 7.29
C ASN A 335 -11.02 -19.62 8.15
N SER A 336 -11.19 -19.30 9.43
CA SER A 336 -12.08 -20.02 10.35
C SER A 336 -12.37 -19.17 11.58
N GLY A 337 -13.44 -19.47 12.28
CA GLY A 337 -13.80 -18.81 13.52
C GLY A 337 -15.32 -18.72 13.69
N LYS A 338 -15.74 -17.93 14.68
CA LYS A 338 -17.14 -17.72 15.01
C LYS A 338 -17.34 -16.26 15.42
N LEU A 339 -18.44 -15.65 14.99
CA LEU A 339 -18.88 -14.35 15.50
C LEU A 339 -19.31 -14.50 16.95
N ALA A 340 -18.52 -13.97 17.89
CA ALA A 340 -18.74 -14.18 19.32
C ALA A 340 -19.60 -13.08 19.95
N LYS A 341 -19.37 -11.81 19.59
CA LYS A 341 -20.06 -10.66 20.19
C LYS A 341 -20.14 -9.48 19.22
N ASN A 342 -21.30 -8.83 19.18
CA ASN A 342 -21.48 -7.54 18.48
C ASN A 342 -21.26 -6.41 19.48
N LEU A 343 -20.30 -5.52 19.21
CA LEU A 343 -19.95 -4.36 20.02
C LEU A 343 -20.64 -3.06 19.56
N GLY A 344 -21.41 -3.13 18.47
CA GLY A 344 -22.03 -1.98 17.83
C GLY A 344 -21.09 -1.20 16.89
N LYS A 345 -21.66 -0.32 16.08
CA LYS A 345 -20.92 0.53 15.11
C LYS A 345 -19.98 -0.27 14.20
N GLY A 346 -20.40 -1.47 13.75
CA GLY A 346 -19.61 -2.34 12.89
C GLY A 346 -18.44 -3.06 13.58
N ARG A 347 -18.27 -2.94 14.91
CA ARG A 347 -17.25 -3.67 15.67
C ARG A 347 -17.78 -5.02 16.17
N TRP A 348 -16.95 -6.04 16.04
CA TRP A 348 -17.28 -7.41 16.44
C TRP A 348 -16.10 -8.07 17.14
N ILE A 349 -16.40 -8.97 18.08
CA ILE A 349 -15.45 -9.98 18.56
C ILE A 349 -15.68 -11.25 17.77
N ILE A 350 -14.59 -11.80 17.25
CA ILE A 350 -14.56 -13.15 16.71
C ILE A 350 -13.76 -14.07 17.64
N GLU A 351 -14.23 -15.30 17.79
CA GLU A 351 -13.52 -16.36 18.49
C GLU A 351 -12.81 -17.25 17.48
N ARG A 352 -11.51 -17.44 17.67
CA ARG A 352 -10.68 -18.34 16.87
C ARG A 352 -9.59 -18.98 17.71
N ASP A 353 -9.50 -20.30 17.69
CA ASP A 353 -8.47 -21.08 18.38
C ASP A 353 -8.36 -20.71 19.88
N GLY A 354 -9.51 -20.45 20.53
CA GLY A 354 -9.61 -20.06 21.95
C GLY A 354 -9.20 -18.61 22.23
N LYS A 355 -8.93 -17.80 21.22
CA LYS A 355 -8.63 -16.37 21.35
C LYS A 355 -9.79 -15.53 20.86
N GLU A 356 -10.03 -14.41 21.54
CA GLU A 356 -10.93 -13.35 21.07
C GLU A 356 -10.15 -12.32 20.27
N ILE A 357 -10.67 -11.97 19.10
CA ILE A 357 -10.07 -11.00 18.18
C ILE A 357 -11.11 -9.94 17.89
N GLU A 358 -10.82 -8.69 18.21
CA GLU A 358 -11.67 -7.56 17.81
C GLU A 358 -11.44 -7.22 16.34
N ILE A 359 -12.53 -7.02 15.60
CA ILE A 359 -12.53 -6.58 14.21
C ILE A 359 -13.47 -5.38 14.04
N GLN A 360 -13.15 -4.53 13.07
CA GLN A 360 -14.00 -3.46 12.56
C GLN A 360 -14.46 -3.82 11.15
N LEU A 361 -15.76 -3.79 10.88
CA LEU A 361 -16.25 -3.91 9.52
C LEU A 361 -16.05 -2.58 8.76
N SER A 362 -15.54 -2.67 7.54
CA SER A 362 -15.45 -1.54 6.62
C SER A 362 -16.84 -1.03 6.25
N GLU A 363 -17.01 0.25 5.95
CA GLU A 363 -18.27 0.84 5.49
C GLU A 363 -18.82 0.15 4.22
N LYS A 364 -17.94 -0.41 3.41
CA LYS A 364 -18.27 -1.13 2.17
C LYS A 364 -18.06 -2.64 2.31
N VAL A 365 -18.19 -3.19 3.52
CA VAL A 365 -17.98 -4.63 3.74
C VAL A 365 -18.94 -5.46 2.88
N SER A 366 -18.39 -6.48 2.22
CA SER A 366 -19.16 -7.48 1.47
C SER A 366 -19.45 -8.69 2.34
N VAL A 367 -20.71 -8.89 2.70
CA VAL A 367 -21.18 -10.08 3.43
C VAL A 367 -21.63 -11.15 2.44
N LYS A 368 -21.17 -12.37 2.62
CA LYS A 368 -21.49 -13.53 1.78
C LYS A 368 -21.75 -14.73 2.66
N SER A 369 -22.62 -15.64 2.20
CA SER A 369 -22.76 -16.96 2.80
C SER A 369 -22.54 -18.04 1.75
N GLU A 370 -21.95 -19.16 2.15
CA GLU A 370 -21.74 -20.34 1.30
C GLU A 370 -22.50 -21.52 1.89
N LYS A 371 -23.46 -22.03 1.11
CA LYS A 371 -24.21 -23.26 1.43
C LYS A 371 -23.64 -24.40 0.60
N GLU A 372 -23.35 -25.53 1.23
CA GLU A 372 -22.97 -26.75 0.53
C GLU A 372 -24.14 -27.26 -0.29
N VAL A 373 -23.91 -27.59 -1.54
CA VAL A 373 -24.86 -28.12 -2.51
C VAL A 373 -24.26 -29.38 -3.15
N THR A 374 -24.98 -30.04 -4.04
CA THR A 374 -24.52 -31.27 -4.67
C THR A 374 -23.86 -31.01 -6.04
N VAL A 375 -23.15 -32.00 -6.56
CA VAL A 375 -22.63 -31.97 -7.94
C VAL A 375 -23.75 -31.84 -8.97
N ALA A 376 -24.96 -32.29 -8.65
CA ALA A 376 -26.14 -32.16 -9.51
C ALA A 376 -26.60 -30.71 -9.70
N ASP A 377 -26.18 -29.80 -8.80
CA ASP A 377 -26.44 -28.36 -8.93
C ASP A 377 -25.49 -27.63 -9.92
N MET A 378 -24.47 -28.32 -10.41
CA MET A 378 -23.57 -27.79 -11.44
C MET A 378 -24.27 -27.80 -12.81
N ALA A 379 -24.24 -26.65 -13.49
CA ALA A 379 -24.84 -26.51 -14.81
C ALA A 379 -23.90 -25.76 -15.78
N ASP A 380 -24.05 -26.07 -17.06
CA ASP A 380 -23.30 -25.36 -18.12
C ASP A 380 -23.60 -23.86 -18.10
N GLY A 381 -22.58 -23.06 -18.33
CA GLY A 381 -22.70 -21.60 -18.35
C GLY A 381 -22.66 -20.92 -16.97
N GLN A 382 -22.68 -21.66 -15.85
CA GLN A 382 -22.57 -21.05 -14.53
C GLN A 382 -21.25 -20.33 -14.33
N ILE A 383 -21.29 -19.20 -13.61
CA ILE A 383 -20.09 -18.52 -13.17
C ILE A 383 -19.60 -19.13 -11.88
N VAL A 384 -18.33 -19.49 -11.83
CA VAL A 384 -17.77 -20.26 -10.73
C VAL A 384 -16.39 -19.74 -10.29
N ASN A 385 -16.10 -19.96 -9.01
CA ASN A 385 -14.73 -19.97 -8.49
C ASN A 385 -14.36 -21.41 -8.16
N GLY A 386 -13.14 -21.82 -8.49
CA GLY A 386 -12.61 -23.14 -8.16
C GLY A 386 -11.32 -23.04 -7.36
N TYR A 387 -11.14 -23.97 -6.44
CA TYR A 387 -9.97 -24.09 -5.58
C TYR A 387 -9.42 -25.51 -5.64
N GLY A 388 -8.14 -25.61 -5.93
CA GLY A 388 -7.46 -26.88 -6.12
C GLY A 388 -6.10 -26.69 -6.78
N LYS A 389 -5.55 -27.73 -7.35
CA LYS A 389 -4.20 -27.70 -7.94
C LYS A 389 -4.28 -27.76 -9.47
N ARG A 390 -3.60 -26.83 -10.14
CA ARG A 390 -3.38 -26.90 -11.59
C ARG A 390 -2.23 -27.87 -11.88
N ASN A 391 -2.47 -28.81 -12.80
CA ASN A 391 -1.48 -29.77 -13.27
C ASN A 391 -0.85 -29.23 -14.55
N GLU A 392 0.23 -28.48 -14.41
CA GLU A 392 0.98 -27.83 -15.51
C GLU A 392 0.08 -27.23 -16.60
N GLU A 393 0.02 -27.86 -17.79
CA GLU A 393 -0.75 -27.37 -18.94
C GLU A 393 -1.93 -28.28 -19.32
N THR A 394 -2.30 -29.25 -18.50
CA THR A 394 -3.25 -30.29 -18.86
C THR A 394 -4.67 -30.08 -18.29
N ASP A 395 -4.77 -29.87 -16.98
CA ASP A 395 -6.05 -29.83 -16.27
C ASP A 395 -5.97 -29.14 -14.91
N VAL A 396 -7.10 -29.02 -14.24
CA VAL A 396 -7.19 -28.52 -12.86
C VAL A 396 -7.88 -29.57 -12.00
N THR A 397 -7.19 -30.07 -10.97
CA THR A 397 -7.78 -30.91 -9.94
C THR A 397 -8.41 -30.06 -8.85
N LEU A 398 -9.73 -30.16 -8.65
CA LEU A 398 -10.50 -29.36 -7.70
C LEU A 398 -10.80 -30.10 -6.40
N ASP A 399 -10.63 -29.37 -5.30
CA ASP A 399 -11.13 -29.74 -3.97
C ASP A 399 -12.42 -29.01 -3.62
N LYS A 400 -12.64 -27.82 -4.19
CA LYS A 400 -13.83 -26.99 -3.94
C LYS A 400 -14.26 -26.22 -5.19
N LEU A 401 -15.55 -26.16 -5.45
CA LEU A 401 -16.17 -25.26 -6.43
C LEU A 401 -17.23 -24.40 -5.75
N VAL A 402 -17.26 -23.12 -6.10
CA VAL A 402 -18.27 -22.17 -5.59
C VAL A 402 -19.04 -21.60 -6.77
N ILE A 403 -20.33 -21.92 -6.85
CA ILE A 403 -21.26 -21.38 -7.85
C ILE A 403 -21.63 -19.95 -7.42
N LEU A 404 -21.53 -19.01 -8.33
CA LEU A 404 -21.85 -17.60 -8.16
C LEU A 404 -23.14 -17.27 -8.94
N ASP A 405 -23.98 -16.41 -8.38
CA ASP A 405 -25.17 -15.89 -9.05
C ASP A 405 -24.84 -14.86 -10.13
N LYS A 406 -23.69 -14.16 -10.02
CA LYS A 406 -23.14 -13.25 -11.03
C LYS A 406 -21.62 -13.16 -10.96
N SER A 407 -20.98 -12.57 -11.97
CA SER A 407 -19.55 -12.32 -11.96
C SER A 407 -19.19 -11.11 -11.09
N TYR A 408 -18.10 -11.22 -10.31
CA TYR A 408 -17.63 -10.22 -9.35
C TYR A 408 -16.16 -9.88 -9.57
N GLY A 409 -15.76 -9.61 -10.76
CA GLY A 409 -14.39 -9.22 -11.07
C GLY A 409 -13.84 -9.83 -12.35
N ARG A 410 -12.52 -9.85 -12.45
CA ARG A 410 -11.85 -10.40 -13.63
C ARG A 410 -11.81 -11.93 -13.58
N MET A 411 -11.96 -12.55 -14.74
CA MET A 411 -11.69 -13.95 -14.94
C MET A 411 -10.19 -14.21 -14.83
N ALA A 412 -9.78 -15.19 -14.02
CA ALA A 412 -8.36 -15.49 -13.79
C ALA A 412 -8.11 -16.96 -13.46
N LEU A 413 -7.03 -17.53 -13.96
CA LEU A 413 -6.51 -18.84 -13.59
C LEU A 413 -5.12 -18.69 -12.97
N GLY A 414 -5.00 -19.06 -11.71
CA GLY A 414 -3.75 -19.17 -10.95
C GLY A 414 -3.26 -20.63 -10.82
N ASN A 415 -2.29 -20.87 -9.94
CA ASN A 415 -1.74 -22.20 -9.70
C ASN A 415 -2.64 -23.08 -8.80
N ILE A 416 -3.41 -22.45 -7.90
CA ILE A 416 -4.24 -23.14 -6.88
C ILE A 416 -5.72 -22.75 -6.96
N SER A 417 -6.12 -21.87 -7.88
CA SER A 417 -7.51 -21.41 -8.00
C SER A 417 -7.81 -20.80 -9.37
N PHE A 418 -9.08 -20.79 -9.73
CA PHE A 418 -9.60 -19.91 -10.78
C PHE A 418 -10.79 -19.10 -10.25
N LEU A 419 -10.99 -17.91 -10.78
CA LEU A 419 -11.98 -16.95 -10.29
C LEU A 419 -12.85 -16.45 -11.44
N ASN A 420 -14.15 -16.24 -11.15
CA ASN A 420 -15.13 -15.66 -12.08
C ASN A 420 -15.13 -16.31 -13.48
N SER A 421 -14.86 -17.60 -13.51
CA SER A 421 -14.72 -18.38 -14.72
C SER A 421 -16.06 -19.04 -15.09
N THR A 422 -16.22 -19.41 -16.37
CA THR A 422 -17.47 -20.04 -16.83
C THR A 422 -17.33 -21.55 -16.82
N LEU A 423 -18.20 -22.22 -16.08
CA LEU A 423 -18.28 -23.69 -16.09
C LEU A 423 -18.84 -24.19 -17.43
N LYS A 424 -18.24 -25.21 -17.98
CA LYS A 424 -18.62 -25.83 -19.26
C LYS A 424 -18.79 -27.33 -19.11
N LYS A 425 -19.90 -27.84 -19.58
CA LYS A 425 -20.12 -29.28 -19.71
C LYS A 425 -19.63 -29.72 -21.09
N THR A 426 -18.75 -30.71 -21.13
CA THR A 426 -18.17 -31.29 -22.35
C THR A 426 -18.47 -32.78 -22.41
N GLU A 427 -18.21 -33.42 -23.56
CA GLU A 427 -18.34 -34.87 -23.72
C GLU A 427 -17.47 -35.65 -22.72
N ASN A 428 -16.32 -35.07 -22.34
CA ASN A 428 -15.36 -35.68 -21.41
C ASN A 428 -15.56 -35.25 -19.94
N GLY A 429 -16.68 -34.64 -19.59
CA GLY A 429 -16.98 -34.19 -18.22
C GLY A 429 -17.04 -32.67 -18.08
N TRP A 430 -16.56 -32.16 -16.96
CA TRP A 430 -16.57 -30.72 -16.67
C TRP A 430 -15.25 -30.06 -17.06
N SER A 431 -15.36 -28.85 -17.57
CA SER A 431 -14.25 -27.96 -17.88
C SER A 431 -14.56 -26.54 -17.42
N VAL A 432 -13.56 -25.69 -17.33
CA VAL A 432 -13.75 -24.26 -17.03
C VAL A 432 -13.15 -23.40 -18.13
N GLU A 433 -13.92 -22.46 -18.65
CA GLU A 433 -13.45 -21.42 -19.55
C GLU A 433 -12.91 -20.25 -18.71
N THR A 434 -11.62 -19.97 -18.80
CA THR A 434 -10.97 -18.94 -18.02
C THR A 434 -9.77 -18.33 -18.74
N ILE A 435 -9.19 -17.27 -18.19
CA ILE A 435 -7.99 -16.58 -18.70
C ILE A 435 -6.82 -16.90 -17.76
N ARG A 436 -5.73 -17.46 -18.32
CA ARG A 436 -4.48 -17.63 -17.58
C ARG A 436 -3.84 -16.27 -17.33
N ASN A 437 -3.31 -16.04 -16.13
CA ASN A 437 -2.61 -14.80 -15.79
C ASN A 437 -1.50 -14.50 -16.80
N GLY A 438 -1.52 -13.29 -17.38
CA GLY A 438 -0.58 -12.85 -18.41
C GLY A 438 -1.01 -13.14 -19.86
N GLN A 439 -2.14 -13.81 -20.08
CA GLN A 439 -2.71 -14.06 -21.40
C GLN A 439 -3.98 -13.23 -21.65
N GLN A 440 -4.28 -12.97 -22.93
CA GLN A 440 -5.48 -12.18 -23.30
C GLN A 440 -6.64 -13.07 -23.78
N GLN A 441 -6.38 -14.33 -24.11
CA GLN A 441 -7.38 -15.25 -24.65
C GLN A 441 -7.94 -16.18 -23.58
N LYS A 442 -9.22 -16.48 -23.70
CA LYS A 442 -9.89 -17.51 -22.91
C LYS A 442 -9.44 -18.89 -23.40
N MET A 443 -9.22 -19.77 -22.44
CA MET A 443 -8.87 -21.17 -22.68
C MET A 443 -9.82 -22.08 -21.91
N LEU A 444 -10.07 -23.25 -22.45
CA LEU A 444 -10.87 -24.28 -21.80
C LEU A 444 -9.95 -25.26 -21.06
N TRP A 445 -10.17 -25.39 -19.77
CA TRP A 445 -9.37 -26.25 -18.89
C TRP A 445 -10.23 -27.40 -18.36
N PRO A 446 -9.90 -28.66 -18.66
CA PRO A 446 -10.55 -29.81 -18.06
C PRO A 446 -10.45 -29.81 -16.55
N LEU A 447 -11.54 -30.21 -15.88
CA LEU A 447 -11.61 -30.31 -14.42
C LEU A 447 -11.60 -31.78 -14.00
N LYS A 448 -10.70 -32.10 -13.07
CA LYS A 448 -10.71 -33.33 -12.30
C LYS A 448 -11.23 -33.03 -10.90
N LEU A 449 -12.13 -33.84 -10.41
CA LEU A 449 -12.71 -33.69 -9.07
C LEU A 449 -11.95 -34.62 -8.13
N SER A 450 -11.38 -34.06 -7.04
CA SER A 450 -10.71 -34.85 -6.02
C SER A 450 -11.71 -35.64 -5.16
N GLU A 451 -11.22 -36.64 -4.41
CA GLU A 451 -12.05 -37.37 -3.45
C GLU A 451 -12.66 -36.48 -2.36
N LYS A 452 -12.07 -35.33 -2.09
CA LYS A 452 -12.54 -34.34 -1.10
C LYS A 452 -13.41 -33.25 -1.73
N PHE A 453 -13.72 -33.37 -3.02
CA PHE A 453 -14.42 -32.33 -3.76
C PHE A 453 -15.79 -32.00 -3.18
N LYS A 454 -16.02 -30.69 -3.00
CA LYS A 454 -17.30 -30.15 -2.53
C LYS A 454 -17.74 -28.98 -3.39
N VAL A 455 -19.07 -28.86 -3.55
CA VAL A 455 -19.69 -27.74 -4.27
C VAL A 455 -20.44 -26.86 -3.29
N PHE A 456 -20.32 -25.57 -3.47
CA PHE A 456 -21.03 -24.56 -2.66
C PHE A 456 -21.75 -23.58 -3.58
N ARG A 457 -22.87 -23.05 -3.12
CA ARG A 457 -23.54 -21.90 -3.73
C ARG A 457 -23.37 -20.69 -2.83
N ARG A 458 -22.89 -19.58 -3.40
CA ARG A 458 -22.66 -18.33 -2.67
C ARG A 458 -23.86 -17.41 -2.84
N GLN A 459 -24.34 -16.87 -1.72
CA GLN A 459 -25.36 -15.83 -1.64
C GLN A 459 -24.74 -14.55 -1.06
N PHE A 460 -25.26 -13.41 -1.45
CA PHE A 460 -24.86 -12.11 -0.91
C PHE A 460 -25.87 -11.65 0.11
N GLY A 461 -25.36 -11.10 1.20
CA GLY A 461 -26.12 -10.57 2.31
C GLY A 461 -25.69 -9.16 2.65
N THR A 462 -26.22 -8.64 3.73
CA THR A 462 -25.91 -7.33 4.32
C THR A 462 -25.27 -7.50 5.70
N VAL A 463 -24.81 -6.41 6.30
CA VAL A 463 -24.29 -6.40 7.68
C VAL A 463 -25.38 -6.85 8.67
N ASP A 464 -26.66 -6.56 8.38
CA ASP A 464 -27.79 -6.91 9.24
C ASP A 464 -28.02 -8.44 9.31
N ASP A 465 -27.49 -9.20 8.35
CA ASP A 465 -27.57 -10.66 8.36
C ASP A 465 -26.57 -11.31 9.32
N LEU A 466 -25.62 -10.54 9.87
CA LEU A 466 -24.60 -11.03 10.80
C LEU A 466 -25.20 -11.29 12.18
N GLN A 467 -25.08 -12.52 12.69
CA GLN A 467 -25.57 -12.92 14.01
C GLN A 467 -24.48 -13.58 14.83
N VAL A 468 -24.52 -13.36 16.15
CA VAL A 468 -23.67 -14.08 17.11
C VAL A 468 -23.89 -15.60 16.95
N GLY A 469 -22.81 -16.34 16.94
CA GLY A 469 -22.81 -17.79 16.75
C GLY A 469 -22.57 -18.26 15.31
N MET A 470 -22.64 -17.38 14.31
CA MET A 470 -22.34 -17.76 12.93
C MET A 470 -20.89 -18.16 12.74
N ARG A 471 -20.66 -19.26 12.01
CA ARG A 471 -19.32 -19.75 11.68
C ARG A 471 -18.76 -18.95 10.50
N ILE A 472 -17.51 -18.53 10.65
CA ILE A 472 -16.73 -17.84 9.62
C ILE A 472 -16.05 -18.89 8.74
N VAL A 473 -16.29 -18.82 7.43
CA VAL A 473 -15.55 -19.58 6.42
C VAL A 473 -14.30 -18.81 6.03
N GLN A 474 -14.43 -17.50 5.83
CA GLN A 474 -13.34 -16.61 5.46
C GLN A 474 -13.69 -15.16 5.82
N MET A 475 -12.70 -14.43 6.32
CA MET A 475 -12.71 -12.98 6.38
C MET A 475 -11.46 -12.44 5.75
N ASN A 476 -11.59 -11.43 4.91
CA ASN A 476 -10.48 -10.72 4.31
C ASN A 476 -10.60 -9.24 4.60
N GLY A 477 -9.47 -8.60 4.76
CA GLY A 477 -9.42 -7.18 5.05
C GLY A 477 -8.00 -6.69 5.16
N LYS A 478 -7.84 -5.62 5.89
CA LYS A 478 -6.56 -4.99 6.22
C LYS A 478 -6.32 -5.15 7.72
N ALA A 479 -5.07 -5.28 8.10
CA ALA A 479 -4.68 -5.22 9.49
C ALA A 479 -3.51 -4.24 9.64
N ALA A 480 -3.60 -3.39 10.64
CA ALA A 480 -2.58 -2.42 10.99
C ALA A 480 -2.53 -2.32 12.53
N GLY A 481 -1.60 -3.03 13.13
CA GLY A 481 -1.57 -3.19 14.57
C GLY A 481 -2.85 -3.87 15.09
N GLU A 482 -3.46 -3.27 16.12
CA GLU A 482 -4.74 -3.72 16.66
C GLU A 482 -5.95 -3.43 15.74
N LEU A 483 -5.82 -2.54 14.80
CA LEU A 483 -6.86 -2.27 13.81
C LEU A 483 -6.96 -3.43 12.81
N ARG A 484 -8.11 -4.08 12.80
CA ARG A 484 -8.46 -5.18 11.87
C ARG A 484 -9.71 -4.81 11.11
N LEU A 485 -9.52 -4.13 9.98
CA LEU A 485 -10.60 -3.65 9.13
C LEU A 485 -11.00 -4.73 8.12
N VAL A 486 -12.20 -5.26 8.27
CA VAL A 486 -12.74 -6.37 7.45
C VAL A 486 -13.54 -5.84 6.29
N ASN A 487 -13.13 -6.16 5.07
CA ASN A 487 -13.79 -5.78 3.83
C ASN A 487 -14.67 -6.89 3.24
N THR A 488 -14.45 -8.13 3.65
CA THR A 488 -15.25 -9.27 3.20
C THR A 488 -15.44 -10.25 4.33
N VAL A 489 -16.69 -10.68 4.55
CA VAL A 489 -17.08 -11.76 5.46
C VAL A 489 -17.76 -12.86 4.64
N VAL A 490 -17.27 -14.08 4.74
CA VAL A 490 -17.91 -15.27 4.18
C VAL A 490 -18.30 -16.18 5.34
N LEU A 491 -19.58 -16.45 5.48
CA LEU A 491 -20.16 -17.25 6.54
C LEU A 491 -20.55 -18.62 6.00
N GLN A 492 -20.60 -19.62 6.87
CA GLN A 492 -21.24 -20.89 6.56
C GLN A 492 -22.75 -20.66 6.50
N GLY A 493 -23.37 -20.89 5.35
CA GLY A 493 -24.82 -20.84 5.17
C GLY A 493 -25.53 -21.98 5.93
N LYS A 494 -26.76 -21.72 6.37
CA LYS A 494 -27.62 -22.67 7.04
C LYS A 494 -28.16 -23.74 6.08
#